data_1d31f4c76c02bb6d18cb390dcacfc267
#
_entry.id   1d31f4c76c02bb6d18cb390dcacfc267
#
_cell.length_a   1.000
_cell.length_b   1.000
_cell.length_c   1.000
_cell.angle_alpha   90.00
_cell.angle_beta   90.00
_cell.angle_gamma   90.00
#
_symmetry.space_group_name_H-M   'P 1'
#
loop_
_entity.id
_entity.type
_entity.pdbx_description
1 polymer ?
#
loop_
_entity_poly.entity_id
_entity_poly.type
_entity_poly.pdbx_seq_one_letter_code
_entity_poly.pdbx_strand_id
1 'polypeptide(L)' 'MGKISEGKNFGWFVKLIDDREHTGGFYIYEFKDVEGKEGFDTWLETENDVKGYINENEWIIEWLTEHQAKFK' A
#
# COMPACT_ATOMS: atom_id res chain seq x y z
N MET A 1 1.67 4.05 -6.02
CA MET A 1 2.58 4.05 -4.86
C MET A 1 2.26 5.22 -3.96
N GLY A 2 2.35 5.02 -2.68
CA GLY A 2 2.10 6.06 -1.71
C GLY A 2 3.18 6.10 -0.65
N LYS A 3 3.20 7.17 0.10
CA LYS A 3 4.13 7.34 1.21
C LYS A 3 3.32 7.51 2.49
N ILE A 4 3.72 6.78 3.52
CA ILE A 4 3.04 6.86 4.81
C ILE A 4 3.44 8.16 5.48
N SER A 5 2.50 9.11 5.59
CA SER A 5 2.76 10.40 6.20
C SER A 5 2.42 10.43 7.67
N GLU A 6 1.63 9.48 8.16
CA GLU A 6 1.33 9.30 9.58
C GLU A 6 1.03 7.85 9.83
N GLY A 7 1.28 7.41 11.05
CA GLY A 7 0.96 6.07 11.48
C GLY A 7 2.19 5.18 11.58
N LYS A 8 1.93 3.88 11.70
CA LYS A 8 2.99 2.90 11.85
C LYS A 8 3.90 2.93 10.62
N ASN A 9 5.20 2.86 10.84
CA ASN A 9 6.20 2.89 9.77
C ASN A 9 6.20 4.23 9.02
N PHE A 10 5.96 5.30 9.73
CA PHE A 10 6.00 6.63 9.17
C PHE A 10 7.25 6.82 8.30
N GLY A 11 7.04 7.35 7.10
CA GLY A 11 8.13 7.57 6.16
C GLY A 11 8.37 6.42 5.18
N TRP A 12 7.77 5.26 5.44
CA TRP A 12 7.86 4.14 4.51
C TRP A 12 6.93 4.36 3.33
N PHE A 13 7.11 3.52 2.33
CA PHE A 13 6.26 3.55 1.13
C PHE A 13 5.34 2.35 1.11
N VAL A 14 4.21 2.50 0.46
CA VAL A 14 3.26 1.41 0.28
C VAL A 14 2.88 1.30 -1.18
N LYS A 15 2.59 0.08 -1.59
CA LYS A 15 2.08 -0.20 -2.92
C LYS A 15 0.91 -1.16 -2.77
N LEU A 16 -0.20 -0.82 -3.38
CA LEU A 16 -1.40 -1.63 -3.31
C LEU A 16 -1.60 -2.31 -4.66
N ILE A 17 -1.73 -3.63 -4.64
CA ILE A 17 -1.87 -4.41 -5.85
C ILE A 17 -3.16 -5.21 -5.78
N ASP A 18 -3.99 -5.04 -6.81
CA ASP A 18 -5.19 -5.84 -6.98
C ASP A 18 -4.78 -7.13 -7.70
N ASP A 19 -4.80 -8.23 -6.98
CA ASP A 19 -4.36 -9.51 -7.51
C ASP A 19 -5.49 -10.53 -7.51
N ARG A 20 -6.71 -10.05 -7.66
CA ARG A 20 -7.88 -10.93 -7.60
C ARG A 20 -7.87 -11.97 -8.71
N GLU A 21 -7.26 -11.67 -9.82
CA GLU A 21 -7.21 -12.61 -10.94
C GLU A 21 -6.35 -13.83 -10.65
N HIS A 22 -5.35 -13.68 -9.78
CA HIS A 22 -4.42 -14.78 -9.51
C HIS A 22 -4.63 -15.40 -8.15
N THR A 23 -4.73 -14.57 -7.11
CA THR A 23 -4.81 -15.07 -5.75
C THR A 23 -6.18 -14.90 -5.12
N GLY A 24 -7.06 -14.14 -5.79
CA GLY A 24 -8.38 -13.84 -5.25
C GLY A 24 -8.38 -12.67 -4.30
N GLY A 25 -7.28 -11.98 -4.11
CA GLY A 25 -7.21 -10.92 -3.13
C GLY A 25 -6.30 -9.77 -3.53
N PHE A 26 -5.74 -9.14 -2.52
CA PHE A 26 -4.96 -7.93 -2.69
C PHE A 26 -3.65 -8.06 -1.92
N TYR A 27 -2.61 -7.38 -2.39
CA TYR A 27 -1.36 -7.26 -1.65
C TYR A 27 -1.13 -5.82 -1.25
N ILE A 28 -0.65 -5.63 -0.03
CA ILE A 28 -0.08 -4.36 0.39
C ILE A 28 1.40 -4.61 0.60
N TYR A 29 2.21 -3.92 -0.18
CA TYR A 29 3.66 -3.98 -0.04
C TYR A 29 4.11 -2.76 0.74
N GLU A 30 4.86 -2.99 1.83
CA GLU A 30 5.44 -1.92 2.62
C GLU A 30 6.94 -2.00 2.47
N PHE A 31 7.58 -0.91 2.12
CA PHE A 31 9.02 -0.93 1.98
C PHE A 31 9.62 0.38 2.48
N LYS A 32 10.82 0.24 3.02
CA LYS A 32 11.47 1.30 3.75
C LYS A 32 11.95 2.42 2.84
N ASP A 33 12.34 2.07 1.62
CA ASP A 33 12.86 3.07 0.70
C ASP A 33 12.34 2.75 -0.71
N VAL A 34 12.58 3.69 -1.63
CA VAL A 34 12.04 3.56 -2.99
C VAL A 34 12.66 2.40 -3.75
N GLU A 35 13.79 1.89 -3.31
CA GLU A 35 14.40 0.74 -3.96
C GLU A 35 13.74 -0.57 -3.57
N GLY A 36 12.98 -0.56 -2.47
CA GLY A 36 12.22 -1.73 -2.07
C GLY A 36 13.06 -2.87 -1.53
N LYS A 37 14.27 -2.59 -1.07
CA LYS A 37 15.17 -3.65 -0.59
C LYS A 37 14.77 -4.19 0.77
N GLU A 38 14.18 -3.36 1.60
CA GLU A 38 13.70 -3.78 2.91
C GLU A 38 12.22 -3.56 2.96
N GLY A 39 11.49 -4.60 3.29
CA GLY A 39 10.04 -4.48 3.37
C GLY A 39 9.40 -5.83 3.40
N PHE A 40 8.09 -5.83 3.33
CA PHE A 40 7.31 -7.06 3.35
C PHE A 40 5.97 -6.81 2.71
N ASP A 41 5.28 -7.90 2.41
CA ASP A 41 3.95 -7.84 1.82
C ASP A 41 2.94 -8.50 2.74
N THR A 42 1.70 -8.09 2.59
CA THR A 42 0.58 -8.65 3.33
C THR A 42 -0.53 -8.93 2.31
N TRP A 43 -1.04 -10.14 2.33
CA TRP A 43 -2.17 -10.51 1.48
C TRP A 43 -3.46 -10.33 2.23
N LEU A 44 -4.45 -9.75 1.56
CA LEU A 44 -5.75 -9.49 2.16
C LEU A 44 -6.84 -9.95 1.17
N GLU A 45 -7.90 -10.50 1.71
CA GLU A 45 -8.88 -11.16 0.87
C GLU A 45 -9.83 -10.18 0.18
N THR A 46 -10.21 -9.09 0.84
CA THR A 46 -11.23 -8.18 0.31
C THR A 46 -10.77 -6.75 0.40
N GLU A 47 -11.47 -5.87 -0.35
CA GLU A 47 -11.24 -4.44 -0.25
C GLU A 47 -11.49 -3.91 1.14
N ASN A 48 -12.50 -4.44 1.81
CA ASN A 48 -12.78 -4.02 3.19
C ASN A 48 -11.62 -4.38 4.11
N ASP A 49 -11.00 -5.53 3.88
CA ASP A 49 -9.84 -5.91 4.66
C ASP A 49 -8.68 -4.95 4.44
N VAL A 50 -8.51 -4.48 3.21
CA VAL A 50 -7.49 -3.49 2.90
C VAL A 50 -7.74 -2.21 3.67
N LYS A 51 -8.98 -1.73 3.66
CA LYS A 51 -9.33 -0.52 4.38
C LYS A 51 -9.13 -0.69 5.88
N GLY A 52 -9.48 -1.86 6.39
CA GLY A 52 -9.28 -2.17 7.80
C GLY A 52 -7.81 -2.18 8.18
N TYR A 53 -6.98 -2.74 7.32
CA TYR A 53 -5.55 -2.81 7.58
C TYR A 53 -4.95 -1.41 7.65
N ILE A 54 -5.33 -0.55 6.71
CA ILE A 54 -4.86 0.82 6.71
C ILE A 54 -5.31 1.54 7.98
N ASN A 55 -6.55 1.31 8.36
CA ASN A 55 -7.13 1.93 9.54
C ASN A 55 -6.45 1.47 10.83
N GLU A 56 -6.20 0.17 10.94
CA GLU A 56 -5.56 -0.40 12.13
C GLU A 56 -4.15 0.10 12.32
N ASN A 57 -3.46 0.37 11.23
CA ASN A 57 -2.11 0.93 11.31
C ASN A 57 -2.11 2.44 11.46
N GLU A 58 -3.29 3.03 11.49
CA GLU A 58 -3.47 4.47 11.63
C GLU A 58 -2.75 5.24 10.55
N TRP A 59 -2.70 4.66 9.36
CA TRP A 59 -1.98 5.25 8.24
C TRP A 59 -2.74 6.41 7.62
N ILE A 60 -2.01 7.48 7.38
CA ILE A 60 -2.41 8.47 6.40
C ILE A 60 -1.41 8.34 5.27
N ILE A 61 -1.90 8.05 4.08
CA ILE A 61 -1.06 7.77 2.93
C ILE A 61 -1.17 8.90 1.94
N GLU A 62 -0.02 9.44 1.56
CA GLU A 62 0.06 10.43 0.51
C GLU A 62 0.35 9.72 -0.79
N TRP A 63 -0.65 9.62 -1.65
CA TRP A 63 -0.50 8.94 -2.92
C TRP A 63 0.21 9.85 -3.91
N LEU A 64 1.10 9.26 -4.71
CA LEU A 64 1.91 10.04 -5.64
C LEU A 64 1.09 10.38 -6.87
N THR A 65 0.85 11.64 -7.05
CA THR A 65 -0.14 12.11 -8.01
C THR A 65 0.30 11.98 -9.46
N GLU A 66 1.58 11.93 -9.73
CA GLU A 66 2.02 11.78 -11.11
C GLU A 66 1.56 10.45 -11.69
N HIS A 67 1.28 9.48 -10.88
CA HIS A 67 0.69 8.23 -11.35
C HIS A 67 -0.69 8.43 -11.92
N GLN A 68 -1.47 9.24 -11.23
CA GLN A 68 -2.82 9.50 -11.69
C GLN A 68 -2.82 10.23 -13.00
N ALA A 69 -1.91 11.16 -13.17
CA ALA A 69 -1.80 11.90 -14.41
C ALA A 69 -1.52 10.97 -15.57
N LYS A 70 -0.73 9.94 -15.34
CA LYS A 70 -0.38 9.01 -16.40
C LYS A 70 -1.55 8.16 -16.85
N PHE A 71 -2.52 7.96 -16.00
CA PHE A 71 -3.63 7.09 -16.31
C PHE A 71 -4.82 7.84 -16.88
N LYS A 72 -4.68 9.10 -17.06
CA LYS A 72 -5.73 9.90 -17.68
C LYS A 72 -5.42 10.20 -19.11
#